data_dbcde1cf2946b224b0e6844f9e0f4e17
#
_entry.id   dbcde1cf2946b224b0e6844f9e0f4e17
#
_cell.length_a   1.000
_cell.length_b   1.000
_cell.length_c   1.000
_cell.angle_alpha   90.00
_cell.angle_beta   90.00
_cell.angle_gamma   90.00
#
_symmetry.space_group_name_H-M   'P 1'
#
loop_
_entity.id
_entity.type
_entity.pdbx_description
1 polymer ?
#
loop_
_entity_poly.entity_id
_entity_poly.type
_entity_poly.pdbx_seq_one_letter_code
_entity_poly.pdbx_strand_id
1 'polypeptide(L)'
;MAPTPKRGRALPRGIRNHNPGNLRRCADPWQGLAAQQTDWEFFEFVSPKWGIRALARTLITYQDKVGLRNIRQIIGRWAPPNENDTGAYVRTVAAAVGVGPEDRVNVHEYAVLRPLVLAIIKHENGQQPYTDAEIDAGLILAGVEPPQRPLSQSRTIKGARVAVGASLAGLTTETVRQVEPALPFLQTLVQVAPWVVGAAALTGTGYILWARIDDRRRGLR
;
A
#
# COMPACT_ATOMS: atom_id res chain seq x y z
N MET A 1 -17.76 -32.87 35.35
CA MET A 1 -16.51 -32.82 34.58
C MET A 1 -16.61 -31.58 33.69
N ALA A 2 -15.86 -30.51 33.98
CA ALA A 2 -15.91 -29.28 33.20
C ALA A 2 -15.17 -29.48 31.86
N PRO A 3 -15.66 -28.95 30.72
CA PRO A 3 -15.00 -29.11 29.44
C PRO A 3 -13.67 -28.35 29.46
N THR A 4 -12.58 -29.05 29.12
CA THR A 4 -11.23 -28.50 28.98
C THR A 4 -11.27 -27.38 27.93
N PRO A 5 -10.75 -26.18 28.21
CA PRO A 5 -10.73 -25.12 27.21
C PRO A 5 -9.88 -25.56 26.03
N LYS A 6 -10.44 -25.50 24.80
CA LYS A 6 -9.70 -25.75 23.55
C LYS A 6 -8.54 -24.78 23.51
N ARG A 7 -7.30 -25.28 23.58
CA ARG A 7 -6.09 -24.49 23.35
C ARG A 7 -6.26 -23.75 22.01
N GLY A 8 -6.26 -22.43 22.04
CA GLY A 8 -6.28 -21.63 20.83
C GLY A 8 -5.18 -22.10 19.88
N ARG A 9 -5.54 -22.34 18.62
CA ARG A 9 -4.58 -22.78 17.60
C ARG A 9 -3.46 -21.73 17.51
N ALA A 10 -2.22 -22.14 17.72
CA ALA A 10 -1.07 -21.24 17.62
C ALA A 10 -1.06 -20.56 16.23
N LEU A 11 -0.71 -19.29 16.19
CA LEU A 11 -0.58 -18.55 14.93
C LEU A 11 0.44 -19.24 14.00
N PRO A 12 0.18 -19.32 12.68
CA PRO A 12 1.14 -19.80 11.69
C PRO A 12 2.50 -19.12 11.84
N ARG A 13 3.56 -19.86 11.55
CA ARG A 13 4.95 -19.42 11.73
C ARG A 13 5.24 -18.10 10.99
N GLY A 14 4.78 -17.98 9.73
CA GLY A 14 4.96 -16.76 8.96
C GLY A 14 4.26 -15.54 9.54
N ILE A 15 3.08 -15.74 10.18
CA ILE A 15 2.36 -14.65 10.86
C ILE A 15 3.11 -14.21 12.13
N ARG A 16 3.58 -15.17 12.96
CA ARG A 16 4.35 -14.86 14.18
C ARG A 16 5.64 -14.11 13.88
N ASN A 17 6.32 -14.48 12.81
CA ASN A 17 7.60 -13.91 12.40
C ASN A 17 7.44 -12.59 11.62
N HIS A 18 6.21 -12.10 11.43
CA HIS A 18 5.92 -11.00 10.49
C HIS A 18 6.51 -11.22 9.10
N ASN A 19 6.65 -12.48 8.70
CA ASN A 19 7.21 -12.97 7.45
C ASN A 19 6.16 -13.80 6.67
N PRO A 20 5.10 -13.17 6.16
CA PRO A 20 3.95 -13.89 5.62
C PRO A 20 4.25 -14.71 4.35
N GLY A 21 5.38 -14.48 3.71
CA GLY A 21 5.88 -15.26 2.60
C GLY A 21 6.80 -16.41 3.00
N ASN A 22 7.01 -16.67 4.29
CA ASN A 22 7.94 -17.70 4.77
C ASN A 22 9.33 -17.64 4.10
N LEU A 23 9.86 -16.40 3.95
CA LEU A 23 11.19 -16.22 3.36
C LEU A 23 12.25 -16.86 4.24
N ARG A 24 13.00 -17.82 3.66
CA ARG A 24 14.09 -18.51 4.35
C ARG A 24 15.28 -17.60 4.58
N ARG A 25 15.97 -17.82 5.69
CA ARG A 25 17.20 -17.07 6.03
C ARG A 25 18.29 -17.33 4.99
N CYS A 26 18.90 -16.25 4.56
CA CYS A 26 20.04 -16.23 3.64
C CYS A 26 20.91 -15.00 3.94
N ALA A 27 21.90 -14.71 3.11
CA ALA A 27 22.77 -13.55 3.28
C ALA A 27 22.14 -12.21 2.85
N ASP A 28 20.91 -12.21 2.35
CA ASP A 28 20.26 -10.98 1.87
C ASP A 28 19.99 -9.99 3.01
N PRO A 29 20.43 -8.74 2.90
CA PRO A 29 20.27 -7.72 3.92
C PRO A 29 18.87 -7.06 3.81
N TRP A 30 17.82 -7.77 4.20
CA TRP A 30 16.48 -7.24 4.15
C TRP A 30 16.30 -6.04 5.10
N GLN A 31 15.61 -5.02 4.62
CA GLN A 31 15.18 -3.91 5.47
C GLN A 31 14.07 -4.36 6.42
N GLY A 32 14.11 -3.85 7.65
CA GLY A 32 13.08 -4.13 8.65
C GLY A 32 13.19 -5.49 9.31
N LEU A 33 14.36 -6.13 9.25
CA LEU A 33 14.64 -7.33 10.05
C LEU A 33 14.57 -7.01 11.55
N ALA A 34 14.02 -7.91 12.34
CA ALA A 34 14.08 -7.84 13.79
C ALA A 34 15.55 -7.94 14.24
N ALA A 35 15.91 -7.19 15.29
CA ALA A 35 17.29 -7.17 15.82
C ALA A 35 17.73 -8.56 16.30
N GLN A 36 16.81 -9.35 16.83
CA GLN A 36 17.02 -10.74 17.19
C GLN A 36 16.27 -11.62 16.22
N GLN A 37 16.97 -12.58 15.63
CA GLN A 37 16.45 -13.59 14.71
C GLN A 37 16.42 -14.92 15.47
N THR A 38 15.32 -15.21 16.15
CA THR A 38 15.17 -16.40 16.99
C THR A 38 14.76 -17.64 16.20
N ASP A 39 14.15 -17.43 15.05
CA ASP A 39 13.81 -18.49 14.13
C ASP A 39 15.04 -18.89 13.29
N TRP A 40 15.45 -20.14 13.40
CA TRP A 40 16.67 -20.64 12.75
C TRP A 40 16.54 -20.78 11.22
N GLU A 41 15.33 -20.86 10.70
CA GLU A 41 15.07 -21.18 9.29
C GLU A 41 14.50 -19.98 8.50
N PHE A 42 13.63 -19.19 9.14
CA PHE A 42 12.93 -18.09 8.48
C PHE A 42 13.33 -16.73 9.05
N PHE A 43 13.29 -15.71 8.22
CA PHE A 43 13.48 -14.34 8.69
C PHE A 43 12.35 -13.91 9.63
N GLU A 44 12.70 -13.06 10.60
CA GLU A 44 11.76 -12.34 11.45
C GLU A 44 11.85 -10.84 11.16
N PHE A 45 10.70 -10.21 10.93
CA PHE A 45 10.62 -8.76 10.67
C PHE A 45 10.03 -8.02 11.86
N VAL A 46 10.36 -6.73 12.01
CA VAL A 46 9.85 -5.88 13.11
C VAL A 46 8.35 -5.62 13.00
N SER A 47 7.76 -5.77 11.80
CA SER A 47 6.31 -5.64 11.60
C SER A 47 5.88 -6.26 10.27
N PRO A 48 4.57 -6.57 10.08
CA PRO A 48 4.05 -7.21 8.88
C PRO A 48 4.40 -6.49 7.57
N LYS A 49 4.35 -5.15 7.54
CA LYS A 49 4.68 -4.37 6.34
C LYS A 49 6.06 -4.65 5.77
N TRP A 50 7.04 -4.95 6.61
CA TRP A 50 8.40 -5.26 6.16
C TRP A 50 8.51 -6.66 5.57
N GLY A 51 7.83 -7.65 6.15
CA GLY A 51 7.75 -8.98 5.56
C GLY A 51 6.95 -9.01 4.25
N ILE A 52 5.86 -8.23 4.17
CA ILE A 52 5.09 -8.04 2.93
C ILE A 52 5.96 -7.35 1.87
N ARG A 53 6.73 -6.31 2.25
CA ARG A 53 7.72 -5.70 1.38
C ARG A 53 8.72 -6.71 0.84
N ALA A 54 9.28 -7.54 1.71
CA ALA A 54 10.28 -8.54 1.33
C ALA A 54 9.70 -9.56 0.34
N LEU A 55 8.48 -10.06 0.59
CA LEU A 55 7.74 -10.91 -0.35
C LEU A 55 7.56 -10.21 -1.72
N ALA A 56 7.03 -8.99 -1.72
CA ALA A 56 6.81 -8.22 -2.94
C ALA A 56 8.11 -7.97 -3.72
N ARG A 57 9.20 -7.60 -3.03
CA ARG A 57 10.53 -7.40 -3.65
C ARG A 57 11.11 -8.67 -4.24
N THR A 58 10.86 -9.84 -3.63
CA THR A 58 11.26 -11.13 -4.20
C THR A 58 10.55 -11.38 -5.52
N LEU A 59 9.23 -11.15 -5.59
CA LEU A 59 8.45 -11.31 -6.82
C LEU A 59 8.90 -10.34 -7.93
N ILE A 60 9.18 -9.08 -7.56
CA ILE A 60 9.74 -8.09 -8.48
C ILE A 60 11.12 -8.56 -9.00
N THR A 61 11.97 -9.08 -8.12
CA THR A 61 13.28 -9.62 -8.51
C THR A 61 13.14 -10.81 -9.46
N TYR A 62 12.13 -11.66 -9.28
CA TYR A 62 11.85 -12.75 -10.22
C TYR A 62 11.55 -12.24 -11.63
N GLN A 63 10.78 -11.16 -11.74
CA GLN A 63 10.52 -10.55 -13.05
C GLN A 63 11.74 -9.85 -13.61
N ASP A 64 12.41 -9.00 -12.82
CA ASP A 64 13.44 -8.08 -13.32
C ASP A 64 14.76 -8.76 -13.61
N LYS A 65 15.18 -9.72 -12.76
CA LYS A 65 16.49 -10.36 -12.87
C LYS A 65 16.43 -11.78 -13.44
N VAL A 66 15.30 -12.48 -13.27
CA VAL A 66 15.16 -13.85 -13.75
C VAL A 66 14.30 -13.93 -15.02
N GLY A 67 13.52 -12.87 -15.30
CA GLY A 67 12.69 -12.78 -16.50
C GLY A 67 11.37 -13.54 -16.43
N LEU A 68 10.90 -13.91 -15.23
CA LEU A 68 9.64 -14.63 -15.07
C LEU A 68 8.46 -13.68 -15.32
N ARG A 69 7.58 -14.04 -16.26
CA ARG A 69 6.55 -13.14 -16.78
C ARG A 69 5.13 -13.70 -16.72
N ASN A 70 4.92 -14.87 -16.15
CA ASN A 70 3.59 -15.45 -15.96
C ASN A 70 3.47 -16.14 -14.59
N ILE A 71 2.24 -16.43 -14.18
CA ILE A 71 1.97 -16.97 -12.84
C ILE A 71 2.60 -18.36 -12.67
N ARG A 72 2.59 -19.21 -13.71
CA ARG A 72 3.20 -20.54 -13.65
C ARG A 72 4.69 -20.45 -13.34
N GLN A 73 5.42 -19.58 -14.04
CA GLN A 73 6.86 -19.39 -13.84
C GLN A 73 7.16 -18.83 -12.43
N ILE A 74 6.41 -17.81 -12.02
CA ILE A 74 6.60 -17.15 -10.72
C ILE A 74 6.35 -18.14 -9.57
N ILE A 75 5.21 -18.83 -9.59
CA ILE A 75 4.84 -19.78 -8.53
C ILE A 75 5.70 -21.06 -8.62
N GLY A 76 6.06 -21.51 -9.81
CA GLY A 76 6.99 -22.63 -9.97
C GLY A 76 8.37 -22.37 -9.38
N ARG A 77 8.82 -21.12 -9.38
CA ARG A 77 10.05 -20.68 -8.69
C ARG A 77 9.86 -20.52 -7.19
N TRP A 78 8.68 -20.00 -6.77
CA TRP A 78 8.34 -19.76 -5.38
C TRP A 78 8.18 -21.06 -4.58
N ALA A 79 7.44 -22.01 -5.14
CA ALA A 79 7.11 -23.31 -4.57
C ALA A 79 7.38 -24.43 -5.58
N PRO A 80 8.61 -24.95 -5.66
CA PRO A 80 8.97 -26.02 -6.60
C PRO A 80 8.12 -27.29 -6.42
N PRO A 81 7.91 -28.09 -7.48
CA PRO A 81 7.00 -29.24 -7.50
C PRO A 81 7.37 -30.39 -6.54
N ASN A 82 8.61 -30.45 -6.12
CA ASN A 82 9.11 -31.45 -5.17
C ASN A 82 8.60 -31.26 -3.74
N GLU A 83 8.03 -30.11 -3.42
CA GLU A 83 7.56 -29.78 -2.06
C GLU A 83 6.04 -29.57 -1.98
N ASN A 84 5.34 -29.36 -3.12
CA ASN A 84 3.93 -28.96 -3.15
C ASN A 84 3.18 -29.42 -4.41
N ASP A 85 1.83 -29.49 -4.38
CA ASP A 85 1.00 -29.48 -5.59
C ASP A 85 1.05 -28.11 -6.25
N THR A 86 2.17 -27.84 -6.91
CA THR A 86 2.42 -26.56 -7.60
C THR A 86 1.35 -26.26 -8.65
N GLY A 87 0.75 -27.28 -9.27
CA GLY A 87 -0.30 -27.11 -10.27
C GLY A 87 -1.58 -26.49 -9.67
N ALA A 88 -2.03 -26.98 -8.51
CA ALA A 88 -3.18 -26.42 -7.82
C ALA A 88 -2.87 -25.00 -7.29
N TYR A 89 -1.67 -24.77 -6.79
CA TYR A 89 -1.21 -23.46 -6.34
C TYR A 89 -1.23 -22.44 -7.48
N VAL A 90 -0.64 -22.77 -8.61
CA VAL A 90 -0.64 -21.93 -9.83
C VAL A 90 -2.07 -21.54 -10.24
N ARG A 91 -2.99 -22.52 -10.32
CA ARG A 91 -4.40 -22.23 -10.68
C ARG A 91 -5.07 -21.29 -9.69
N THR A 92 -4.87 -21.53 -8.39
CA THR A 92 -5.45 -20.68 -7.33
C THR A 92 -4.95 -19.25 -7.41
N VAL A 93 -3.64 -19.07 -7.62
CA VAL A 93 -3.04 -17.73 -7.72
C VAL A 93 -3.45 -17.03 -9.02
N ALA A 94 -3.44 -17.73 -10.16
CA ALA A 94 -3.86 -17.16 -11.43
C ALA A 94 -5.32 -16.67 -11.37
N ALA A 95 -6.22 -17.46 -10.78
CA ALA A 95 -7.60 -17.07 -10.56
C ALA A 95 -7.72 -15.84 -9.63
N ALA A 96 -6.90 -15.76 -8.57
CA ALA A 96 -6.89 -14.60 -7.66
C ALA A 96 -6.41 -13.31 -8.34
N VAL A 97 -5.46 -13.41 -9.26
CA VAL A 97 -4.97 -12.29 -10.08
C VAL A 97 -5.95 -11.95 -11.21
N GLY A 98 -6.81 -12.88 -11.62
CA GLY A 98 -7.76 -12.70 -12.72
C GLY A 98 -7.14 -12.91 -14.11
N VAL A 99 -6.14 -13.80 -14.22
CA VAL A 99 -5.43 -14.10 -15.46
C VAL A 99 -5.30 -15.61 -15.67
N GLY A 100 -4.98 -16.03 -16.90
CA GLY A 100 -4.55 -17.41 -17.16
C GLY A 100 -3.15 -17.68 -16.58
N PRO A 101 -2.83 -18.97 -16.26
CA PRO A 101 -1.52 -19.33 -15.71
C PRO A 101 -0.32 -18.93 -16.57
N GLU A 102 -0.49 -18.91 -17.90
CA GLU A 102 0.54 -18.58 -18.89
C GLU A 102 0.47 -17.14 -19.40
N ASP A 103 -0.58 -16.41 -19.03
CA ASP A 103 -0.75 -15.03 -19.47
C ASP A 103 0.39 -14.16 -18.96
N ARG A 104 0.88 -13.28 -19.83
CA ARG A 104 1.94 -12.36 -19.46
C ARG A 104 1.44 -11.34 -18.43
N VAL A 105 2.15 -11.25 -17.32
CA VAL A 105 1.86 -10.31 -16.24
C VAL A 105 3.02 -9.35 -15.98
N ASN A 106 2.72 -8.21 -15.36
CA ASN A 106 3.73 -7.27 -14.90
C ASN A 106 3.56 -7.04 -13.40
N VAL A 107 4.48 -7.56 -12.60
CA VAL A 107 4.42 -7.43 -11.12
C VAL A 107 4.74 -6.02 -10.62
N HIS A 108 5.11 -5.07 -11.48
CA HIS A 108 5.17 -3.65 -11.12
C HIS A 108 3.79 -2.98 -11.10
N GLU A 109 2.76 -3.66 -11.63
CA GLU A 109 1.40 -3.16 -11.60
C GLU A 109 0.72 -3.58 -10.29
N TYR A 110 0.18 -2.61 -9.57
CA TYR A 110 -0.53 -2.84 -8.31
C TYR A 110 -1.68 -3.84 -8.49
N ALA A 111 -2.42 -3.76 -9.62
CA ALA A 111 -3.52 -4.66 -9.93
C ALA A 111 -3.09 -6.13 -10.06
N VAL A 112 -1.82 -6.39 -10.35
CA VAL A 112 -1.23 -7.73 -10.44
C VAL A 112 -0.55 -8.12 -9.13
N LEU A 113 0.33 -7.26 -8.61
CA LEU A 113 1.15 -7.61 -7.45
C LEU A 113 0.32 -7.80 -6.18
N ARG A 114 -0.67 -6.96 -5.95
CA ARG A 114 -1.49 -7.05 -4.73
C ARG A 114 -2.24 -8.38 -4.60
N PRO A 115 -3.06 -8.80 -5.56
CA PRO A 115 -3.73 -10.10 -5.45
C PRO A 115 -2.76 -11.29 -5.45
N LEU A 116 -1.62 -11.19 -6.14
CA LEU A 116 -0.56 -12.20 -6.11
C LEU A 116 0.01 -12.35 -4.69
N VAL A 117 0.36 -11.25 -4.03
CA VAL A 117 0.86 -11.23 -2.64
C VAL A 117 -0.18 -11.80 -1.68
N LEU A 118 -1.45 -11.38 -1.78
CA LEU A 118 -2.53 -11.88 -0.94
C LEU A 118 -2.76 -13.39 -1.09
N ALA A 119 -2.70 -13.90 -2.33
CA ALA A 119 -2.87 -15.32 -2.62
C ALA A 119 -1.71 -16.15 -2.02
N ILE A 120 -0.48 -15.67 -2.14
CA ILE A 120 0.69 -16.31 -1.53
C ILE A 120 0.56 -16.32 0.00
N ILE A 121 0.26 -15.19 0.63
CA ILE A 121 0.08 -15.09 2.09
C ILE A 121 -0.96 -16.10 2.58
N LYS A 122 -2.10 -16.18 1.90
CA LYS A 122 -3.18 -17.10 2.25
C LYS A 122 -2.76 -18.56 2.08
N HIS A 123 -2.03 -18.89 1.03
CA HIS A 123 -1.54 -20.24 0.78
C HIS A 123 -0.54 -20.68 1.84
N GLU A 124 0.47 -19.85 2.11
CA GLU A 124 1.55 -20.12 3.05
C GLU A 124 1.08 -20.26 4.51
N ASN A 125 0.06 -19.51 4.90
CA ASN A 125 -0.37 -19.42 6.29
C ASN A 125 -1.77 -20.00 6.54
N GLY A 126 -2.48 -20.47 5.51
CA GLY A 126 -3.87 -20.90 5.60
C GLY A 126 -4.87 -19.77 5.88
N GLN A 127 -4.38 -18.55 6.09
CA GLN A 127 -5.17 -17.36 6.38
C GLN A 127 -4.45 -16.08 5.90
N GLN A 128 -5.21 -14.99 5.77
CA GLN A 128 -4.70 -13.66 5.48
C GLN A 128 -5.27 -12.70 6.55
N PRO A 129 -4.52 -12.40 7.64
CA PRO A 129 -5.02 -11.62 8.76
C PRO A 129 -4.77 -10.10 8.63
N TYR A 130 -4.01 -9.67 7.63
CA TYR A 130 -3.56 -8.29 7.50
C TYR A 130 -4.65 -7.39 6.91
N THR A 131 -4.73 -6.17 7.40
CA THR A 131 -5.60 -5.12 6.85
C THR A 131 -5.12 -4.66 5.48
N ASP A 132 -6.01 -4.07 4.68
CA ASP A 132 -5.64 -3.45 3.41
C ASP A 132 -4.52 -2.41 3.57
N ALA A 133 -4.56 -1.63 4.65
CA ALA A 133 -3.55 -0.63 4.95
C ALA A 133 -2.16 -1.23 5.21
N GLU A 134 -2.07 -2.38 5.88
CA GLU A 134 -0.80 -3.08 6.11
C GLU A 134 -0.25 -3.68 4.82
N ILE A 135 -1.12 -4.27 3.99
CA ILE A 135 -0.74 -4.78 2.66
C ILE A 135 -0.21 -3.63 1.80
N ASP A 136 -0.98 -2.56 1.67
CA ASP A 136 -0.61 -1.43 0.83
C ASP A 136 0.68 -0.75 1.32
N ALA A 137 0.87 -0.62 2.64
CA ALA A 137 2.12 -0.11 3.20
C ALA A 137 3.34 -0.96 2.79
N GLY A 138 3.20 -2.29 2.77
CA GLY A 138 4.26 -3.20 2.31
C GLY A 138 4.55 -3.05 0.81
N LEU A 139 3.50 -2.92 -0.02
CA LEU A 139 3.64 -2.73 -1.47
C LEU A 139 4.26 -1.38 -1.82
N ILE A 140 3.86 -0.29 -1.15
CA ILE A 140 4.45 1.04 -1.31
C ILE A 140 5.95 1.01 -0.97
N LEU A 141 6.32 0.37 0.15
CA LEU A 141 7.73 0.17 0.51
C LEU A 141 8.49 -0.70 -0.50
N ALA A 142 7.81 -1.56 -1.25
CA ALA A 142 8.40 -2.34 -2.34
C ALA A 142 8.51 -1.54 -3.65
N GLY A 143 7.93 -0.34 -3.74
CA GLY A 143 7.93 0.54 -4.90
C GLY A 143 6.72 0.39 -5.83
N VAL A 144 5.62 -0.21 -5.34
CA VAL A 144 4.37 -0.36 -6.11
C VAL A 144 3.23 0.31 -5.35
N GLU A 145 2.78 1.44 -5.88
CA GLU A 145 1.75 2.28 -5.26
C GLU A 145 0.34 1.88 -5.72
N PRO A 146 -0.66 1.96 -4.83
CA PRO A 146 -2.04 1.81 -5.23
C PRO A 146 -2.44 2.93 -6.21
N PRO A 147 -3.38 2.68 -7.12
CA PRO A 147 -3.87 3.71 -8.03
C PRO A 147 -4.47 4.88 -7.23
N GLN A 148 -4.06 6.10 -7.59
CA GLN A 148 -4.58 7.31 -6.95
C GLN A 148 -6.08 7.41 -7.17
N ARG A 149 -6.84 7.47 -6.08
CA ARG A 149 -8.29 7.73 -6.18
C ARG A 149 -8.50 9.15 -6.67
N PRO A 150 -9.35 9.37 -7.69
CA PRO A 150 -9.67 10.72 -8.12
C PRO A 150 -10.15 11.56 -6.92
N LEU A 151 -9.65 12.80 -6.80
CA LEU A 151 -10.01 13.73 -5.72
C LEU A 151 -11.54 13.90 -5.57
N SER A 152 -12.28 13.76 -6.69
CA SER A 152 -13.76 13.81 -6.70
C SER A 152 -14.42 12.73 -5.83
N GLN A 153 -13.74 11.63 -5.52
CA GLN A 153 -14.25 10.54 -4.68
C GLN A 153 -13.82 10.67 -3.21
N SER A 154 -12.98 11.65 -2.86
CA SER A 154 -12.57 11.90 -1.49
C SER A 154 -13.79 12.26 -0.62
N ARG A 155 -13.90 11.61 0.54
CA ARG A 155 -14.96 11.91 1.52
C ARG A 155 -14.92 13.38 1.95
N THR A 156 -13.72 13.96 2.04
CA THR A 156 -13.50 15.38 2.38
C THR A 156 -14.09 16.30 1.32
N ILE A 157 -13.88 15.99 0.03
CA ILE A 157 -14.45 16.79 -1.08
C ILE A 157 -15.95 16.60 -1.19
N LYS A 158 -16.47 15.37 -0.96
CA LYS A 158 -17.92 15.14 -0.88
C LYS A 158 -18.54 15.92 0.28
N GLY A 159 -17.92 15.90 1.47
CA GLY A 159 -18.35 16.68 2.62
C GLY A 159 -18.33 18.19 2.36
N ALA A 160 -17.26 18.71 1.74
CA ALA A 160 -17.15 20.11 1.39
C ALA A 160 -18.22 20.55 0.36
N ARG A 161 -18.54 19.73 -0.63
CA ARG A 161 -19.63 20.00 -1.60
C ARG A 161 -21.00 20.05 -0.93
N VAL A 162 -21.26 19.15 0.02
CA VAL A 162 -22.51 19.15 0.80
C VAL A 162 -22.59 20.38 1.70
N ALA A 163 -21.49 20.77 2.37
CA ALA A 163 -21.44 21.95 3.21
C ALA A 163 -21.67 23.25 2.44
N VAL A 164 -21.03 23.39 1.25
CA VAL A 164 -21.24 24.55 0.35
C VAL A 164 -22.67 24.58 -0.19
N GLY A 165 -23.22 23.43 -0.59
CA GLY A 165 -24.61 23.34 -1.06
C GLY A 165 -25.63 23.70 0.04
N ALA A 166 -25.41 23.26 1.27
CA ALA A 166 -26.27 23.58 2.41
C ALA A 166 -26.18 25.09 2.80
N SER A 167 -24.97 25.67 2.70
CA SER A 167 -24.78 27.11 2.97
C SER A 167 -25.47 28.00 1.94
N LEU A 168 -25.50 27.59 0.65
CA LEU A 168 -26.22 28.32 -0.40
C LEU A 168 -27.74 28.18 -0.30
N ALA A 169 -28.24 27.02 0.15
CA ALA A 169 -29.69 26.80 0.32
C ALA A 169 -30.28 27.51 1.55
N GLY A 170 -29.42 27.92 2.52
CA GLY A 170 -29.83 28.64 3.73
C GLY A 170 -29.83 30.17 3.62
N LEU A 171 -29.51 30.74 2.46
CA LEU A 171 -29.54 32.18 2.25
C LEU A 171 -30.98 32.66 2.09
N THR A 172 -31.63 33.03 3.17
CA THR A 172 -32.89 33.74 3.15
C THR A 172 -32.66 35.22 2.79
N THR A 173 -33.68 35.90 2.32
CA THR A 173 -33.67 37.34 1.95
C THR A 173 -33.17 38.23 3.12
N GLU A 174 -33.37 37.79 4.35
CA GLU A 174 -32.89 38.42 5.59
C GLU A 174 -31.37 38.36 5.70
N THR A 175 -30.75 37.21 5.38
CA THR A 175 -29.31 37.00 5.45
C THR A 175 -28.56 37.82 4.40
N VAL A 176 -29.18 38.02 3.21
CA VAL A 176 -28.59 38.86 2.13
C VAL A 176 -28.53 40.32 2.59
N ARG A 177 -29.55 40.88 3.29
CA ARG A 177 -29.51 42.24 3.83
C ARG A 177 -28.44 42.46 4.88
N GLN A 178 -28.12 41.46 5.70
CA GLN A 178 -27.04 41.56 6.73
C GLN A 178 -25.63 41.50 6.10
N VAL A 179 -25.48 40.96 4.90
CA VAL A 179 -24.17 40.82 4.21
C VAL A 179 -23.89 42.05 3.32
N GLU A 180 -24.90 42.85 2.96
CA GLU A 180 -24.78 44.00 2.08
C GLU A 180 -23.65 44.97 2.48
N PRO A 181 -23.45 45.32 3.76
CA PRO A 181 -22.35 46.18 4.20
C PRO A 181 -20.97 45.53 4.07
N ALA A 182 -20.88 44.19 3.99
CA ALA A 182 -19.63 43.45 3.88
C ALA A 182 -19.24 43.15 2.41
N LEU A 183 -20.12 43.42 1.44
CA LEU A 183 -19.88 43.15 0.01
C LEU A 183 -18.58 43.79 -0.51
N PRO A 184 -18.24 45.06 -0.19
CA PRO A 184 -16.98 45.66 -0.67
C PRO A 184 -15.74 44.93 -0.13
N PHE A 185 -15.79 44.48 1.11
CA PHE A 185 -14.70 43.73 1.76
C PHE A 185 -14.55 42.35 1.11
N LEU A 186 -15.66 41.65 0.85
CA LEU A 186 -15.66 40.35 0.17
C LEU A 186 -15.16 40.44 -1.27
N GLN A 187 -15.51 41.51 -1.99
CA GLN A 187 -14.96 41.76 -3.32
C GLN A 187 -13.44 41.96 -3.32
N THR A 188 -12.93 42.71 -2.32
CA THR A 188 -11.49 42.89 -2.15
C THR A 188 -10.79 41.57 -1.81
N LEU A 189 -11.39 40.71 -0.95
CA LEU A 189 -10.85 39.38 -0.66
C LEU A 189 -10.80 38.48 -1.89
N VAL A 190 -11.83 38.48 -2.73
CA VAL A 190 -11.86 37.72 -3.97
C VAL A 190 -10.77 38.17 -4.94
N GLN A 191 -10.49 39.49 -5.01
CA GLN A 191 -9.42 40.02 -5.86
C GLN A 191 -8.02 39.67 -5.37
N VAL A 192 -7.76 39.64 -4.06
CA VAL A 192 -6.43 39.35 -3.49
C VAL A 192 -6.19 37.86 -3.22
N ALA A 193 -7.25 37.06 -3.05
CA ALA A 193 -7.14 35.62 -2.79
C ALA A 193 -6.26 34.86 -3.80
N PRO A 194 -6.37 35.09 -5.12
CA PRO A 194 -5.50 34.41 -6.11
C PRO A 194 -4.02 34.74 -5.89
N TRP A 195 -3.70 35.97 -5.50
CA TRP A 195 -2.32 36.39 -5.26
C TRP A 195 -1.75 35.78 -3.98
N VAL A 196 -2.55 35.69 -2.92
CA VAL A 196 -2.15 35.05 -1.65
C VAL A 196 -1.94 33.56 -1.86
N VAL A 197 -2.84 32.88 -2.57
CA VAL A 197 -2.69 31.46 -2.91
C VAL A 197 -1.49 31.23 -3.84
N GLY A 198 -1.29 32.10 -4.82
CA GLY A 198 -0.14 32.03 -5.71
C GLY A 198 1.19 32.22 -4.96
N ALA A 199 1.28 33.17 -4.05
CA ALA A 199 2.47 33.39 -3.22
C ALA A 199 2.75 32.19 -2.29
N ALA A 200 1.73 31.62 -1.67
CA ALA A 200 1.85 30.43 -0.81
C ALA A 200 2.31 29.20 -1.62
N ALA A 201 1.81 29.02 -2.86
CA ALA A 201 2.23 27.95 -3.74
C ALA A 201 3.70 28.10 -4.16
N LEU A 202 4.14 29.31 -4.50
CA LEU A 202 5.53 29.59 -4.88
C LEU A 202 6.51 29.38 -3.72
N THR A 203 6.15 29.82 -2.50
CA THR A 203 6.98 29.60 -1.31
C THR A 203 7.05 28.12 -0.93
N GLY A 204 5.93 27.38 -1.01
CA GLY A 204 5.89 25.94 -0.78
C GLY A 204 6.73 25.17 -1.79
N THR A 205 6.63 25.50 -3.07
CA THR A 205 7.43 24.87 -4.14
C THR A 205 8.92 25.19 -3.98
N GLY A 206 9.25 26.44 -3.66
CA GLY A 206 10.63 26.88 -3.37
C GLY A 206 11.24 26.12 -2.19
N TYR A 207 10.48 25.92 -1.11
CA TYR A 207 10.91 25.14 0.04
C TYR A 207 11.17 23.67 -0.30
N ILE A 208 10.28 23.04 -1.07
CA ILE A 208 10.44 21.63 -1.51
C ILE A 208 11.70 21.48 -2.38
N LEU A 209 11.94 22.40 -3.30
CA LEU A 209 13.14 22.41 -4.16
C LEU A 209 14.41 22.60 -3.32
N TRP A 210 14.39 23.56 -2.40
CA TRP A 210 15.51 23.80 -1.50
C TRP A 210 15.80 22.57 -0.62
N ALA A 211 14.78 21.95 -0.02
CA ALA A 211 14.94 20.74 0.78
C ALA A 211 15.55 19.58 -0.03
N ARG A 212 15.11 19.37 -1.29
CA ARG A 212 15.71 18.35 -2.17
C ARG A 212 17.16 18.63 -2.53
N ILE A 213 17.54 19.89 -2.71
CA ILE A 213 18.92 20.27 -2.99
C ILE A 213 19.79 20.07 -1.74
N ASP A 214 19.27 20.43 -0.57
CA ASP A 214 19.95 20.25 0.71
C ASP A 214 20.17 18.77 1.04
N ASP A 215 19.15 17.92 0.85
CA ASP A 215 19.25 16.47 1.00
C ASP A 215 20.34 15.85 0.09
N ARG A 216 20.42 16.30 -1.17
CA ARG A 216 21.48 15.87 -2.10
C ARG A 216 22.87 16.30 -1.65
N ARG A 217 23.01 17.54 -1.15
CA ARG A 217 24.30 18.05 -0.63
C ARG A 217 24.78 17.31 0.62
N ARG A 218 23.83 16.82 1.43
CA ARG A 218 24.11 16.04 2.66
C ARG A 218 24.25 14.53 2.41
N GLY A 219 24.10 14.08 1.17
CA GLY A 219 24.24 12.64 0.83
C GLY A 219 23.14 11.76 1.41
N LEU A 220 21.94 12.32 1.70
CA LEU A 220 20.82 11.61 2.31
C LEU A 220 19.96 10.85 1.29
N ARG A 221 20.30 10.90 -0.02
CA ARG A 221 19.70 10.12 -1.13
C ARG A 221 20.73 9.80 -2.20
#